data_5f6ff292c09b82b68fee00b14a077b83
#
_entry.id   5f6ff292c09b82b68fee00b14a077b83
#
_cell.length_a   1.000
_cell.length_b   1.000
_cell.length_c   1.000
_cell.angle_alpha   90.00
_cell.angle_beta   90.00
_cell.angle_gamma   90.00
#
_symmetry.space_group_name_H-M   'P 1'
#
loop_
_entity.id
_entity.type
_entity.pdbx_description
1 polymer ?
#
loop_
_entity_poly.entity_id
_entity_poly.type
_entity_poly.pdbx_seq_one_letter_code
_entity_poly.pdbx_strand_id
1 'polypeptide(L)'
;MNHPFVPKILVLATEKCAYPGADAVGKAHQEYPSNVYILRVPSPVLFPEDFYLGCYSKGIDGVLIAACGSDCPYHGAYDKLAARIDGLTSRMSAGGLEIERIRLTAICTVCIKAFLKEIAQMSDNLHRLGPVDCILAEELRVESVQRLQSIARSGEFAPALQGGLL
;
A
#
# COMPACT_ATOMS: atom_id res chain seq x y z
N MET A 1 21.09 25.68 -0.98
CA MET A 1 19.68 25.98 -1.30
C MET A 1 18.88 24.79 -0.81
N ASN A 2 18.10 24.94 0.28
CA ASN A 2 17.23 23.85 0.75
C ASN A 2 16.06 23.76 -0.24
N HIS A 3 16.06 22.71 -1.07
CA HIS A 3 14.88 22.40 -1.85
C HIS A 3 13.76 21.97 -0.88
N PRO A 4 12.53 22.45 -1.05
CA PRO A 4 11.42 22.00 -0.23
C PRO A 4 11.24 20.47 -0.39
N PHE A 5 10.92 19.80 0.70
CA PHE A 5 10.63 18.36 0.66
C PHE A 5 9.42 18.08 -0.25
N VAL A 6 9.60 17.16 -1.19
CA VAL A 6 8.56 16.71 -2.11
C VAL A 6 8.37 15.21 -1.89
N PRO A 7 7.27 14.76 -1.23
CA PRO A 7 7.07 13.38 -0.87
C PRO A 7 6.86 12.49 -2.10
N LYS A 8 7.54 11.35 -2.19
CA LYS A 8 7.34 10.34 -3.22
C LYS A 8 6.21 9.42 -2.82
N ILE A 9 5.17 9.33 -3.64
CA ILE A 9 3.97 8.54 -3.38
C ILE A 9 3.87 7.41 -4.39
N LEU A 10 3.79 6.17 -3.91
CA LEU A 10 3.47 5.00 -4.73
C LEU A 10 1.98 4.69 -4.61
N VAL A 11 1.29 4.66 -5.74
CA VAL A 11 -0.12 4.24 -5.80
C VAL A 11 -0.20 2.85 -6.42
N LEU A 12 -0.65 1.87 -5.64
CA LEU A 12 -0.98 0.52 -6.17
C LEU A 12 -2.44 0.55 -6.64
N ALA A 13 -2.64 0.70 -7.93
CA ALA A 13 -3.97 0.81 -8.52
C ALA A 13 -4.42 -0.54 -9.09
N THR A 14 -5.51 -1.10 -8.55
CA THR A 14 -6.10 -2.35 -9.03
C THR A 14 -6.54 -2.22 -10.47
N GLU A 15 -6.10 -3.15 -11.30
CA GLU A 15 -6.28 -3.14 -12.76
C GLU A 15 -7.73 -2.94 -13.20
N LYS A 16 -8.69 -3.60 -12.55
CA LYS A 16 -10.10 -3.59 -12.95
C LYS A 16 -10.96 -2.51 -12.27
N CYS A 17 -10.40 -1.78 -11.29
CA CYS A 17 -11.17 -0.80 -10.50
C CYS A 17 -10.48 0.56 -10.47
N ALA A 18 -9.44 0.72 -9.68
CA ALA A 18 -8.81 2.02 -9.45
C ALA A 18 -7.96 2.51 -10.63
N TYR A 19 -7.32 1.59 -11.37
CA TYR A 19 -6.50 1.98 -12.51
C TYR A 19 -7.30 2.64 -13.65
N PRO A 20 -8.51 2.17 -14.03
CA PRO A 20 -9.37 2.91 -14.96
C PRO A 20 -9.71 4.32 -14.48
N GLY A 21 -9.87 4.53 -13.16
CA GLY A 21 -10.04 5.85 -12.57
C GLY A 21 -8.81 6.75 -12.76
N ALA A 22 -7.62 6.20 -12.55
CA ALA A 22 -6.36 6.90 -12.81
C ALA A 22 -6.19 7.25 -14.30
N ASP A 23 -6.51 6.34 -15.21
CA ASP A 23 -6.50 6.56 -16.67
C ASP A 23 -7.50 7.65 -17.08
N ALA A 24 -8.68 7.67 -16.45
CA ALA A 24 -9.70 8.68 -16.68
C ALA A 24 -9.24 10.09 -16.24
N VAL A 25 -8.36 10.22 -15.22
CA VAL A 25 -7.75 11.51 -14.84
C VAL A 25 -6.95 12.07 -16.00
N GLY A 26 -6.10 11.25 -16.63
CA GLY A 26 -5.32 11.66 -17.80
C GLY A 26 -6.20 12.03 -18.99
N LYS A 27 -7.26 11.24 -19.28
CA LYS A 27 -8.23 11.54 -20.35
C LYS A 27 -9.02 12.83 -20.12
N ALA A 28 -9.26 13.17 -18.87
CA ALA A 28 -9.92 14.42 -18.47
C ALA A 28 -8.96 15.63 -18.43
N HIS A 29 -7.69 15.46 -18.82
CA HIS A 29 -6.63 16.47 -18.75
C HIS A 29 -6.50 17.08 -17.34
N GLN A 30 -6.74 16.28 -16.31
CA GLN A 30 -6.53 16.69 -14.92
C GLN A 30 -5.13 16.29 -14.48
N GLU A 31 -4.53 17.12 -13.62
CA GLU A 31 -3.16 16.95 -13.19
C GLU A 31 -3.11 16.47 -11.72
N TYR A 32 -2.10 15.70 -11.40
CA TYR A 32 -1.64 15.41 -10.05
C TYR A 32 -0.11 15.57 -9.99
N PRO A 33 0.48 15.73 -8.79
CA PRO A 33 1.91 16.00 -8.66
C PRO A 33 2.79 14.95 -9.34
N SER A 34 3.88 15.37 -9.98
CA SER A 34 4.82 14.49 -10.73
C SER A 34 5.60 13.50 -9.85
N ASN A 35 5.53 13.67 -8.52
CA ASN A 35 6.09 12.77 -7.51
C ASN A 35 5.17 11.59 -7.14
N VAL A 36 4.06 11.42 -7.85
CA VAL A 36 3.11 10.31 -7.69
C VAL A 36 3.35 9.27 -8.77
N TYR A 37 3.69 8.06 -8.36
CA TYR A 37 3.97 6.92 -9.22
C TYR A 37 2.81 5.93 -9.17
N ILE A 38 2.13 5.71 -10.29
CA ILE A 38 0.98 4.79 -10.36
C ILE A 38 1.45 3.46 -10.93
N LEU A 39 1.34 2.42 -10.10
CA LEU A 39 1.59 1.04 -10.51
C LEU A 39 0.28 0.30 -10.68
N ARG A 40 -0.01 -0.12 -11.92
CA ARG A 40 -1.12 -1.00 -12.23
C ARG A 40 -0.84 -2.41 -11.74
N VAL A 41 -1.71 -2.95 -10.91
CA VAL A 41 -1.55 -4.27 -10.31
C VAL A 41 -2.82 -5.12 -10.47
N PRO A 42 -2.72 -6.43 -10.71
CA PRO A 42 -3.90 -7.30 -10.79
C PRO A 42 -4.69 -7.31 -9.48
N SER A 43 -3.99 -7.45 -8.34
CA SER A 43 -4.54 -7.34 -7.00
C SER A 43 -3.45 -6.98 -6.01
N PRO A 44 -3.64 -5.96 -5.16
CA PRO A 44 -2.65 -5.60 -4.14
C PRO A 44 -2.51 -6.64 -3.02
N VAL A 45 -3.43 -7.59 -2.90
CA VAL A 45 -3.32 -8.72 -1.95
C VAL A 45 -2.12 -9.64 -2.25
N LEU A 46 -1.55 -9.56 -3.46
CA LEU A 46 -0.37 -10.35 -3.84
C LEU A 46 0.92 -9.85 -3.19
N PHE A 47 0.96 -8.61 -2.71
CA PHE A 47 2.15 -8.03 -2.09
C PHE A 47 2.24 -8.41 -0.61
N PRO A 48 3.36 -9.00 -0.19
CA PRO A 48 3.62 -9.28 1.22
C PRO A 48 3.97 -7.99 1.98
N GLU A 49 4.01 -8.06 3.30
CA GLU A 49 4.28 -6.90 4.16
C GLU A 49 5.68 -6.31 3.96
N ASP A 50 6.68 -7.16 3.71
CA ASP A 50 8.06 -6.75 3.44
C ASP A 50 8.20 -5.94 2.14
N PHE A 51 7.26 -6.08 1.20
CA PHE A 51 7.20 -5.22 0.01
C PHE A 51 6.96 -3.76 0.40
N TYR A 52 6.02 -3.49 1.29
CA TYR A 52 5.69 -2.12 1.71
C TYR A 52 6.84 -1.50 2.50
N LEU A 53 7.42 -2.24 3.44
CA LEU A 53 8.61 -1.81 4.18
C LEU A 53 9.80 -1.59 3.24
N GLY A 54 9.94 -2.44 2.22
CA GLY A 54 10.95 -2.28 1.16
C GLY A 54 10.74 -1.02 0.32
N CYS A 55 9.51 -0.59 0.08
CA CYS A 55 9.24 0.70 -0.57
C CYS A 55 9.77 1.86 0.28
N TYR A 56 9.49 1.84 1.58
CA TYR A 56 9.95 2.88 2.51
C TYR A 56 11.47 2.90 2.63
N SER A 57 12.12 1.74 2.72
CA SER A 57 13.59 1.65 2.79
C SER A 57 14.28 2.15 1.53
N LYS A 58 13.56 2.24 0.41
CA LYS A 58 14.05 2.81 -0.88
C LYS A 58 13.63 4.27 -1.08
N GLY A 59 13.05 4.92 -0.06
CA GLY A 59 12.72 6.33 -0.08
C GLY A 59 11.40 6.67 -0.76
N ILE A 60 10.45 5.71 -0.82
CA ILE A 60 9.04 6.04 -1.04
C ILE A 60 8.48 6.52 0.29
N ASP A 61 7.94 7.73 0.33
CA ASP A 61 7.46 8.36 1.55
C ASP A 61 6.07 7.89 1.97
N GLY A 62 5.25 7.49 0.99
CA GLY A 62 3.91 6.97 1.24
C GLY A 62 3.42 5.99 0.20
N VAL A 63 2.58 5.04 0.63
CA VAL A 63 1.94 4.04 -0.24
C VAL A 63 0.43 4.16 -0.13
N LEU A 64 -0.22 4.46 -1.26
CA LEU A 64 -1.67 4.48 -1.41
C LEU A 64 -2.13 3.21 -2.13
N ILE A 65 -2.92 2.39 -1.46
CA ILE A 65 -3.49 1.17 -2.03
C ILE A 65 -4.92 1.46 -2.46
N ALA A 66 -5.11 1.62 -3.77
CA ALA A 66 -6.39 1.89 -4.37
C ALA A 66 -7.01 0.57 -4.87
N ALA A 67 -7.96 0.04 -4.09
CA ALA A 67 -8.58 -1.26 -4.30
C ALA A 67 -10.07 -1.15 -4.66
N CYS A 68 -10.71 -2.29 -4.94
CA CYS A 68 -12.13 -2.33 -5.33
C CYS A 68 -13.10 -2.28 -4.15
N GLY A 69 -12.62 -2.42 -2.92
CA GLY A 69 -13.49 -2.59 -1.75
C GLY A 69 -14.27 -3.90 -1.81
N SER A 70 -15.53 -3.86 -1.36
CA SER A 70 -16.46 -5.02 -1.40
C SER A 70 -16.79 -5.50 -2.81
N ASP A 71 -16.63 -4.64 -3.82
CA ASP A 71 -16.92 -4.96 -5.23
C ASP A 71 -15.76 -5.70 -5.92
N CYS A 72 -14.79 -6.19 -5.14
CA CYS A 72 -13.65 -6.93 -5.66
C CYS A 72 -14.13 -8.25 -6.31
N PRO A 73 -13.76 -8.53 -7.58
CA PRO A 73 -14.15 -9.76 -8.24
C PRO A 73 -13.52 -11.02 -7.61
N TYR A 74 -12.51 -10.84 -6.76
CA TYR A 74 -11.88 -11.92 -6.00
C TYR A 74 -12.45 -11.95 -4.58
N HIS A 75 -13.34 -12.91 -4.30
CA HIS A 75 -13.99 -13.06 -3.01
C HIS A 75 -12.99 -13.09 -1.84
N GLY A 76 -13.23 -12.25 -0.83
CA GLY A 76 -12.40 -12.15 0.37
C GLY A 76 -11.01 -11.53 0.15
N ALA A 77 -10.66 -11.09 -1.07
CA ALA A 77 -9.35 -10.49 -1.32
C ALA A 77 -9.19 -9.14 -0.60
N TYR A 78 -10.26 -8.35 -0.54
CA TYR A 78 -10.22 -7.07 0.16
C TYR A 78 -10.05 -7.25 1.66
N ASP A 79 -10.77 -8.18 2.28
CA ASP A 79 -10.69 -8.48 3.72
C ASP A 79 -9.30 -9.01 4.09
N LYS A 80 -8.73 -9.91 3.26
CA LYS A 80 -7.35 -10.41 3.43
C LYS A 80 -6.33 -9.29 3.32
N LEU A 81 -6.53 -8.36 2.39
CA LEU A 81 -5.67 -7.20 2.24
C LEU A 81 -5.78 -6.27 3.45
N ALA A 82 -7.00 -5.96 3.90
CA ALA A 82 -7.25 -5.14 5.07
C ALA A 82 -6.56 -5.72 6.32
N ALA A 83 -6.76 -7.00 6.60
CA ALA A 83 -6.12 -7.69 7.72
C ALA A 83 -4.57 -7.65 7.63
N ARG A 84 -4.01 -7.76 6.41
CA ARG A 84 -2.55 -7.62 6.22
C ARG A 84 -2.07 -6.20 6.50
N ILE A 85 -2.80 -5.19 6.03
CA ILE A 85 -2.45 -3.79 6.28
C ILE A 85 -2.57 -3.45 7.76
N ASP A 86 -3.58 -3.97 8.47
CA ASP A 86 -3.72 -3.82 9.93
C ASP A 86 -2.53 -4.45 10.67
N GLY A 87 -2.08 -5.64 10.26
CA GLY A 87 -0.88 -6.28 10.81
C GLY A 87 0.38 -5.45 10.55
N LEU A 88 0.54 -4.92 9.34
CA LEU A 88 1.65 -4.06 8.96
C LEU A 88 1.65 -2.75 9.76
N THR A 89 0.53 -2.05 9.86
CA THR A 89 0.42 -0.78 10.60
C THR A 89 0.68 -0.98 12.09
N SER A 90 0.25 -2.10 12.67
CA SER A 90 0.56 -2.46 14.06
C SER A 90 2.07 -2.58 14.28
N ARG A 91 2.81 -3.20 13.34
CA ARG A 91 4.26 -3.31 13.43
C ARG A 91 4.98 -2.00 13.14
N MET A 92 4.51 -1.22 12.16
CA MET A 92 5.03 0.12 11.90
C MET A 92 4.95 0.98 13.16
N SER A 93 3.78 1.00 13.81
CA SER A 93 3.56 1.73 15.06
C SER A 93 4.47 1.26 16.19
N ALA A 94 4.59 -0.05 16.38
CA ALA A 94 5.47 -0.63 17.41
C ALA A 94 6.95 -0.30 17.18
N GLY A 95 7.37 -0.21 15.90
CA GLY A 95 8.72 0.12 15.49
C GLY A 95 8.99 1.63 15.37
N GLY A 96 7.99 2.49 15.56
CA GLY A 96 8.15 3.94 15.48
C GLY A 96 8.05 4.54 14.07
N LEU A 97 7.59 3.77 13.08
CA LEU A 97 7.31 4.26 11.74
C LEU A 97 5.84 4.71 11.65
N GLU A 98 5.60 5.88 11.08
CA GLU A 98 4.28 6.50 11.06
C GLU A 98 3.31 5.72 10.18
N ILE A 99 2.17 5.34 10.77
CA ILE A 99 1.14 4.52 10.10
C ILE A 99 0.40 5.28 9.00
N GLU A 100 0.39 6.61 9.04
CA GLU A 100 -0.22 7.48 8.03
C GLU A 100 0.50 7.44 6.69
N ARG A 101 1.69 6.81 6.63
CA ARG A 101 2.42 6.58 5.38
C ARG A 101 1.80 5.51 4.50
N ILE A 102 0.91 4.67 5.05
CA ILE A 102 0.15 3.70 4.27
C ILE A 102 -1.34 3.98 4.37
N ARG A 103 -2.04 3.84 3.25
CA ARG A 103 -3.48 4.02 3.20
C ARG A 103 -4.11 3.03 2.24
N LEU A 104 -5.09 2.28 2.75
CA LEU A 104 -5.98 1.44 1.94
C LEU A 104 -7.28 2.20 1.69
N THR A 105 -7.68 2.32 0.43
CA THR A 105 -8.92 3.02 0.06
C THR A 105 -9.65 2.26 -1.05
N ALA A 106 -10.98 2.33 -1.02
CA ALA A 106 -11.82 1.80 -2.08
C ALA A 106 -12.15 2.90 -3.08
N ILE A 107 -11.73 2.72 -4.34
CA ILE A 107 -11.97 3.68 -5.42
C ILE A 107 -12.70 2.97 -6.56
N CYS A 108 -13.84 3.53 -6.96
CA CYS A 108 -14.61 3.02 -8.10
C CYS A 108 -13.96 3.41 -9.45
N THR A 109 -14.32 2.69 -10.51
CA THR A 109 -13.75 2.82 -11.85
C THR A 109 -13.92 4.19 -12.51
N VAL A 110 -14.92 4.97 -12.10
CA VAL A 110 -15.29 6.25 -12.72
C VAL A 110 -15.07 7.45 -11.79
N CYS A 111 -14.51 7.24 -10.60
CA CYS A 111 -14.45 8.27 -9.57
C CYS A 111 -13.15 9.08 -9.63
N ILE A 112 -12.95 9.87 -10.71
CA ILE A 112 -11.79 10.76 -10.91
C ILE A 112 -11.55 11.65 -9.68
N LYS A 113 -12.61 12.31 -9.18
CA LYS A 113 -12.50 13.23 -8.04
C LYS A 113 -12.07 12.52 -6.76
N ALA A 114 -12.56 11.29 -6.53
CA ALA A 114 -12.15 10.49 -5.38
C ALA A 114 -10.67 10.11 -5.48
N PHE A 115 -10.21 9.69 -6.65
CA PHE A 115 -8.81 9.34 -6.88
C PHE A 115 -7.87 10.53 -6.61
N LEU A 116 -8.18 11.70 -7.17
CA LEU A 116 -7.39 12.91 -6.95
C LEU A 116 -7.41 13.37 -5.49
N LYS A 117 -8.58 13.26 -4.81
CA LYS A 117 -8.71 13.58 -3.40
C LYS A 117 -7.82 12.71 -2.52
N GLU A 118 -7.77 11.40 -2.77
CA GLU A 118 -6.92 10.48 -2.00
C GLU A 118 -5.43 10.81 -2.18
N ILE A 119 -5.00 11.13 -3.40
CA ILE A 119 -3.62 11.58 -3.67
C ILE A 119 -3.31 12.88 -2.92
N ALA A 120 -4.20 13.87 -2.99
CA ALA A 120 -4.01 15.15 -2.30
C ALA A 120 -3.90 14.96 -0.78
N GLN A 121 -4.80 14.19 -0.18
CA GLN A 121 -4.77 13.90 1.26
C GLN A 121 -3.51 13.16 1.69
N MET A 122 -3.04 12.20 0.88
CA MET A 122 -1.78 11.50 1.16
C MET A 122 -0.61 12.49 1.08
N SER A 123 -0.56 13.33 0.06
CA SER A 123 0.48 14.36 -0.10
C SER A 123 0.52 15.31 1.10
N ASP A 124 -0.64 15.81 1.54
CA ASP A 124 -0.75 16.72 2.69
C ASP A 124 -0.27 16.06 3.99
N ASN A 125 -0.63 14.79 4.20
CA ASN A 125 -0.16 14.03 5.35
C ASN A 125 1.36 13.88 5.34
N LEU A 126 1.94 13.51 4.20
CA LEU A 126 3.38 13.29 4.07
C LEU A 126 4.19 14.60 4.21
N HIS A 127 3.65 15.73 3.76
CA HIS A 127 4.29 17.03 4.00
C HIS A 127 4.37 17.37 5.49
N ARG A 128 3.39 16.94 6.31
CA ARG A 128 3.41 17.12 7.77
C ARG A 128 4.37 16.17 8.47
N LEU A 129 4.48 14.92 7.97
CA LEU A 129 5.35 13.90 8.54
C LEU A 129 6.84 14.12 8.18
N GLY A 130 7.10 14.70 7.01
CA GLY A 130 8.45 14.81 6.45
C GLY A 130 8.91 13.50 5.78
N PRO A 131 10.19 13.44 5.36
CA PRO A 131 10.76 12.29 4.67
C PRO A 131 10.71 11.04 5.56
N VAL A 132 10.54 9.87 4.92
CA VAL A 132 10.55 8.59 5.61
C VAL A 132 11.94 8.27 6.16
N ASP A 133 11.99 7.68 7.35
CA ASP A 133 13.23 7.10 7.88
C ASP A 133 13.51 5.75 7.17
N CYS A 134 14.37 5.83 6.14
CA CYS A 134 14.73 4.67 5.34
C CYS A 134 15.50 3.60 6.12
N ILE A 135 16.25 3.99 7.15
CA ILE A 135 17.05 3.08 7.98
C ILE A 135 16.11 2.29 8.86
N LEU A 136 15.23 2.97 9.57
CA LEU A 136 14.20 2.35 10.41
C LEU A 136 13.30 1.41 9.58
N ALA A 137 12.89 1.84 8.40
CA ALA A 137 12.07 1.01 7.51
C ALA A 137 12.79 -0.27 7.08
N GLU A 138 14.11 -0.22 6.82
CA GLU A 138 14.90 -1.40 6.48
C GLU A 138 15.08 -2.34 7.69
N GLU A 139 15.27 -1.82 8.88
CA GLU A 139 15.34 -2.61 10.11
C GLU A 139 14.06 -3.40 10.32
N LEU A 140 12.90 -2.74 10.24
CA LEU A 140 11.59 -3.38 10.36
C LEU A 140 11.35 -4.42 9.25
N ARG A 141 11.84 -4.17 8.04
CA ARG A 141 11.76 -5.11 6.92
C ARG A 141 12.57 -6.38 7.21
N VAL A 142 13.79 -6.23 7.68
CA VAL A 142 14.67 -7.36 8.03
C VAL A 142 14.04 -8.21 9.13
N GLU A 143 13.52 -7.60 10.19
CA GLU A 143 12.81 -8.30 11.26
C GLU A 143 11.59 -9.06 10.73
N SER A 144 10.82 -8.45 9.82
CA SER A 144 9.66 -9.09 9.19
C SER A 144 10.06 -10.36 8.44
N VAL A 145 11.12 -10.30 7.64
CA VAL A 145 11.64 -11.44 6.88
C VAL A 145 12.16 -12.54 7.82
N GLN A 146 12.91 -12.20 8.85
CA GLN A 146 13.42 -13.15 9.84
C GLN A 146 12.28 -13.88 10.57
N ARG A 147 11.23 -13.15 10.96
CA ARG A 147 10.04 -13.72 11.58
C ARG A 147 9.35 -14.73 10.65
N LEU A 148 9.16 -14.39 9.38
CA LEU A 148 8.57 -15.32 8.41
C LEU A 148 9.42 -16.57 8.21
N GLN A 149 10.75 -16.43 8.19
CA GLN A 149 11.66 -17.56 8.10
C GLN A 149 11.61 -18.46 9.35
N SER A 150 11.47 -17.88 10.55
CA SER A 150 11.34 -18.65 11.78
C SER A 150 10.05 -19.47 11.82
N ILE A 151 8.92 -18.87 11.42
CA ILE A 151 7.63 -19.56 11.32
C ILE A 151 7.69 -20.68 10.28
N ALA A 152 8.33 -20.46 9.14
CA ALA A 152 8.51 -21.50 8.12
C ALA A 152 9.36 -22.68 8.62
N ARG A 153 10.34 -22.42 9.49
CA ARG A 153 11.21 -23.48 10.08
C ARG A 153 10.54 -24.23 11.22
N SER A 154 9.68 -23.59 12.02
CA SER A 154 8.97 -24.22 13.13
C SER A 154 7.85 -25.18 12.68
N GLY A 155 7.51 -25.18 11.39
CA GLY A 155 6.42 -26.02 10.87
C GLY A 155 5.02 -25.56 11.28
N GLU A 156 4.88 -24.40 11.94
CA GLU A 156 3.60 -23.82 12.35
C GLU A 156 2.73 -23.36 11.17
N PHE A 157 3.19 -23.54 9.95
CA PHE A 157 2.35 -23.50 8.76
C PHE A 157 1.57 -24.81 8.65
N ALA A 158 0.69 -25.10 9.65
CA ALA A 158 -0.30 -26.14 9.47
C ALA A 158 -1.28 -25.67 8.38
N PRO A 159 -1.47 -26.48 7.32
CA PRO A 159 -2.29 -26.07 6.19
C PRO A 159 -3.76 -25.99 6.60
N ALA A 160 -4.33 -24.81 6.55
CA ALA A 160 -5.77 -24.62 6.48
C ALA A 160 -6.34 -25.11 5.10
N LEU A 161 -5.79 -26.23 4.59
CA LEU A 161 -6.16 -26.84 3.31
C LEU A 161 -6.73 -28.26 3.48
N GLN A 162 -7.15 -28.64 4.69
CA GLN A 162 -7.96 -29.85 4.90
C GLN A 162 -9.38 -29.46 5.25
N GLY A 163 -10.17 -29.17 4.24
CA GLY A 163 -11.60 -28.91 4.40
C GLY A 163 -12.29 -28.61 3.09
N GLY A 164 -12.70 -29.66 2.36
CA GLY A 164 -13.80 -29.54 1.42
C GLY A 164 -13.52 -29.73 -0.06
N LEU A 165 -13.10 -30.91 -0.45
CA LEU A 165 -13.57 -31.55 -1.68
C LEU A 165 -14.57 -32.62 -1.25
N LEU A 166 -15.85 -32.30 -1.27
CA LEU A 166 -17.00 -33.16 -1.55
C LEU A 166 -18.17 -32.28 -2.02
#